data_6726746dc39ac0516c8ddb7cb7d61668
#
_entry.id   6726746dc39ac0516c8ddb7cb7d61668
#
_cell.length_a   1.000
_cell.length_b   1.000
_cell.length_c   1.000
_cell.angle_alpha   90.00
_cell.angle_beta   90.00
_cell.angle_gamma   90.00
#
_symmetry.space_group_name_H-M   'P 1'
#
loop_
_entity.id
_entity.type
_entity.pdbx_description
1 polymer ?
#
loop_
_entity_poly.entity_id
_entity_poly.type
_entity_poly.pdbx_seq_one_letter_code
_entity_poly.pdbx_strand_id
1 'polypeptide(L)'
;MKVAILGTVSLHRHLAPFNDADWEIWCCSPGNHGNGADGKPLIPRVTNWFELHGTVDMLAPEVANWTGPYFKWLREQSFPVWMQEPNDSVPGALIFPRDAILERFSSPTRRAWFFTSSVTWMMAHALMMGAKEIGLFGIDMAANEEHYS
;
A
#
# COMPACT_ATOMS: atom_id res chain seq x y z
N MET A 1 -9.88 -16.00 -0.95
CA MET A 1 -8.60 -15.27 -0.88
C MET A 1 -8.56 -14.54 0.44
N LYS A 2 -7.41 -14.59 1.08
CA LYS A 2 -7.14 -13.88 2.33
C LYS A 2 -6.04 -12.85 2.07
N VAL A 3 -6.24 -11.64 2.55
CA VAL A 3 -5.30 -10.53 2.30
C VAL A 3 -4.86 -9.89 3.61
N ALA A 4 -3.57 -9.84 3.84
CA ALA A 4 -2.98 -9.09 4.93
C ALA A 4 -2.48 -7.75 4.39
N ILE A 5 -2.98 -6.67 4.91
CA ILE A 5 -2.57 -5.32 4.53
C ILE A 5 -1.62 -4.78 5.60
N LEU A 6 -0.42 -4.41 5.18
CA LEU A 6 0.62 -3.94 6.06
C LEU A 6 0.82 -2.44 5.93
N GLY A 7 0.61 -1.73 7.03
CA GLY A 7 1.01 -0.34 7.13
C GLY A 7 2.48 -0.19 7.47
N THR A 8 2.90 1.04 7.72
CA THR A 8 4.31 1.37 7.94
C THR A 8 4.69 1.46 9.41
N VAL A 9 3.74 1.26 10.31
CA VAL A 9 4.01 1.24 11.74
C VAL A 9 4.62 -0.11 12.11
N SER A 10 5.75 -0.10 12.79
CA SER A 10 6.45 -1.34 13.15
C SER A 10 5.70 -2.20 14.16
N LEU A 11 4.86 -1.58 14.98
CA LEU A 11 4.10 -2.29 16.00
C LEU A 11 3.13 -3.27 15.34
N HIS A 12 3.15 -4.52 15.78
CA HIS A 12 2.29 -5.62 15.30
C HIS A 12 2.49 -6.04 13.83
N ARG A 13 3.34 -5.34 13.07
CA ARG A 13 3.61 -5.70 11.68
C ARG A 13 4.17 -7.12 11.56
N HIS A 14 4.98 -7.52 12.51
CA HIS A 14 5.59 -8.85 12.56
C HIS A 14 4.59 -9.98 12.78
N LEU A 15 3.37 -9.67 13.17
CA LEU A 15 2.31 -10.66 13.37
C LEU A 15 1.61 -11.06 12.06
N ALA A 16 1.92 -10.39 10.96
CA ALA A 16 1.35 -10.74 9.67
C ALA A 16 1.72 -12.18 9.27
N PRO A 17 0.84 -12.87 8.55
CA PRO A 17 1.00 -14.30 8.25
C PRO A 17 1.99 -14.54 7.11
N PHE A 18 3.23 -14.13 7.28
CA PHE A 18 4.25 -14.25 6.23
C PHE A 18 4.55 -15.68 5.80
N ASN A 19 4.38 -16.64 6.70
CA ASN A 19 4.68 -18.04 6.44
C ASN A 19 3.48 -18.86 5.96
N ASP A 20 2.33 -18.23 5.82
CA ASP A 20 1.11 -18.89 5.37
C ASP A 20 0.82 -18.52 3.91
N ALA A 21 1.01 -19.48 3.03
CA ALA A 21 0.83 -19.27 1.58
C ALA A 21 -0.62 -18.96 1.19
N ASP A 22 -1.58 -19.23 2.06
CA ASP A 22 -2.99 -18.90 1.79
C ASP A 22 -3.27 -17.39 1.90
N TRP A 23 -2.35 -16.65 2.49
CA TRP A 23 -2.47 -15.21 2.62
C TRP A 23 -1.65 -14.48 1.56
N GLU A 24 -2.26 -13.51 0.91
CA GLU A 24 -1.51 -12.49 0.19
C GLU A 24 -1.01 -11.44 1.17
N ILE A 25 0.15 -10.88 0.89
CA ILE A 25 0.77 -9.84 1.72
C ILE A 25 0.86 -8.57 0.88
N TRP A 26 0.07 -7.60 1.22
CA TRP A 26 -0.04 -6.33 0.51
C TRP A 26 0.59 -5.21 1.32
N CYS A 27 1.56 -4.55 0.73
CA CYS A 27 2.26 -3.42 1.35
C CYS A 27 1.99 -2.14 0.57
N CYS A 28 2.27 -1.01 1.18
CA CYS A 28 2.07 0.28 0.54
C CYS A 28 3.13 1.29 0.97
N SER A 29 3.45 2.19 0.05
CA SER A 29 4.24 3.40 0.29
C SER A 29 5.65 3.15 0.80
N PRO A 30 6.53 4.16 0.80
CA PRO A 30 7.82 4.05 1.45
C PRO A 30 7.67 3.76 2.95
N GLY A 31 8.64 3.11 3.54
CA GLY A 31 8.65 2.78 4.96
C GLY A 31 8.79 1.29 5.23
N ASN A 32 8.25 0.45 4.35
CA ASN A 32 8.41 -1.00 4.43
C ASN A 32 9.39 -1.56 3.41
N HIS A 33 9.92 -0.70 2.53
CA HIS A 33 10.83 -1.12 1.49
C HIS A 33 12.26 -1.31 2.00
N GLY A 34 13.03 -2.10 1.26
CA GLY A 34 14.44 -2.28 1.57
C GLY A 34 14.70 -3.29 2.68
N ASN A 35 15.86 -3.16 3.27
CA ASN A 35 16.36 -4.10 4.27
C ASN A 35 16.39 -3.47 5.66
N GLY A 36 16.26 -4.31 6.67
CA GLY A 36 16.47 -3.92 8.05
C GLY A 36 17.96 -3.86 8.40
N ALA A 37 18.25 -3.57 9.67
CA ALA A 37 19.61 -3.47 10.19
C ALA A 37 20.39 -4.79 10.08
N ASP A 38 19.69 -5.92 10.02
CA ASP A 38 20.28 -7.24 9.87
C ASP A 38 20.61 -7.60 8.41
N GLY A 39 20.38 -6.68 7.47
CA GLY A 39 20.61 -6.90 6.05
C GLY A 39 19.52 -7.70 5.34
N LYS A 40 18.49 -8.13 6.07
CA LYS A 40 17.38 -8.89 5.50
C LYS A 40 16.22 -7.94 5.14
N PRO A 41 15.37 -8.32 4.18
CA PRO A 41 14.20 -7.50 3.85
C PRO A 41 13.36 -7.18 5.09
N LEU A 42 12.91 -5.94 5.19
CA LEU A 42 12.00 -5.53 6.28
C LEU A 42 10.74 -6.36 6.27
N ILE A 43 10.23 -6.67 5.10
CA ILE A 43 9.05 -7.52 4.92
C ILE A 43 9.52 -8.81 4.27
N PRO A 44 9.41 -9.95 4.97
CA PRO A 44 9.95 -11.23 4.47
C PRO A 44 9.31 -11.74 3.19
N ARG A 45 8.04 -11.39 2.96
CA ARG A 45 7.30 -11.82 1.78
C ARG A 45 6.29 -10.74 1.41
N VAL A 46 6.25 -10.39 0.13
CA VAL A 46 5.29 -9.43 -0.42
C VAL A 46 4.67 -10.06 -1.66
N THR A 47 3.36 -9.93 -1.82
CA THR A 47 2.67 -10.39 -3.02
C THR A 47 2.19 -9.24 -3.89
N ASN A 48 1.95 -8.07 -3.32
CA ASN A 48 1.56 -6.88 -4.06
C ASN A 48 2.04 -5.64 -3.31
N TRP A 49 2.44 -4.64 -4.06
CA TRP A 49 2.82 -3.35 -3.52
C TRP A 49 1.97 -2.24 -4.12
N PHE A 50 1.56 -1.30 -3.29
CA PHE A 50 0.68 -0.21 -3.69
C PHE A 50 1.35 1.13 -3.40
N GLU A 51 1.64 1.89 -4.43
CA GLU A 51 2.12 3.26 -4.33
C GLU A 51 1.02 4.16 -4.89
N LEU A 52 0.09 4.56 -4.05
CA LEU A 52 -1.16 5.21 -4.47
C LEU A 52 -1.15 6.74 -4.32
N HIS A 53 -0.01 7.34 -4.01
CA HIS A 53 0.11 8.79 -4.02
C HIS A 53 0.11 9.31 -5.46
N GLY A 54 -0.48 10.47 -5.66
CA GLY A 54 -0.44 11.11 -6.98
C GLY A 54 0.95 11.65 -7.31
N THR A 55 1.23 11.82 -8.59
CA THR A 55 2.52 12.33 -9.04
C THR A 55 2.86 13.69 -8.42
N VAL A 56 1.85 14.54 -8.27
CA VAL A 56 2.05 15.87 -7.67
C VAL A 56 2.52 15.75 -6.22
N ASP A 57 1.92 14.82 -5.47
CA ASP A 57 2.33 14.60 -4.08
C ASP A 57 3.75 14.08 -4.00
N MET A 58 4.14 13.22 -4.93
CA MET A 58 5.49 12.65 -4.98
C MET A 58 6.56 13.66 -5.37
N LEU A 59 6.18 14.77 -5.95
CA LEU A 59 7.11 15.85 -6.30
C LEU A 59 7.29 16.85 -5.18
N ALA A 60 6.54 16.75 -4.09
CA ALA A 60 6.64 17.68 -2.97
C ALA A 60 8.02 17.58 -2.30
N PRO A 61 8.73 18.69 -2.13
CA PRO A 61 10.11 18.66 -1.61
C PRO A 61 10.24 18.07 -0.21
N GLU A 62 9.20 18.19 0.59
CA GLU A 62 9.19 17.68 1.96
C GLU A 62 9.01 16.16 2.03
N VAL A 63 8.70 15.52 0.93
CA VAL A 63 8.48 14.08 0.92
C VAL A 63 9.75 13.36 0.47
N ALA A 64 10.72 13.32 1.37
CA ALA A 64 12.05 12.79 1.09
C ALA A 64 12.07 11.30 0.75
N ASN A 65 11.00 10.57 1.06
CA ASN A 65 10.95 9.13 0.81
C ASN A 65 10.68 8.76 -0.65
N TRP A 66 10.14 9.67 -1.45
CA TRP A 66 9.90 9.42 -2.87
C TRP A 66 11.10 9.83 -3.70
N THR A 67 12.17 9.08 -3.50
CA THR A 67 13.45 9.35 -4.13
C THR A 67 13.74 8.34 -5.24
N GLY A 68 14.78 8.62 -6.01
CA GLY A 68 15.29 7.68 -7.00
C GLY A 68 15.56 6.28 -6.44
N PRO A 69 16.19 6.15 -5.26
CA PRO A 69 16.40 4.84 -4.63
C PRO A 69 15.13 4.04 -4.36
N TYR A 70 14.06 4.66 -3.91
CA TYR A 70 12.79 3.99 -3.70
C TYR A 70 12.20 3.48 -5.03
N PHE A 71 12.14 4.33 -6.03
CA PHE A 71 11.64 3.94 -7.34
C PHE A 71 12.50 2.87 -8.00
N LYS A 72 13.81 2.94 -7.82
CA LYS A 72 14.72 1.90 -8.28
C LYS A 72 14.40 0.57 -7.60
N TRP A 73 14.19 0.59 -6.28
CA TRP A 73 13.81 -0.59 -5.54
C TRP A 73 12.50 -1.18 -6.06
N LEU A 74 11.49 -0.36 -6.31
CA LEU A 74 10.21 -0.81 -6.86
C LEU A 74 10.39 -1.48 -8.24
N ARG A 75 11.22 -0.90 -9.13
CA ARG A 75 11.48 -1.47 -10.45
C ARG A 75 12.10 -2.85 -10.41
N GLU A 76 12.87 -3.11 -9.37
CA GLU A 76 13.65 -4.34 -9.25
C GLU A 76 12.87 -5.50 -8.64
N GLN A 77 11.66 -5.25 -8.17
CA GLN A 77 10.88 -6.29 -7.50
C GLN A 77 10.16 -7.19 -8.50
N SER A 78 9.94 -8.43 -8.08
CA SER A 78 9.22 -9.42 -8.91
C SER A 78 7.71 -9.41 -8.69
N PHE A 79 7.24 -8.83 -7.57
CA PHE A 79 5.80 -8.75 -7.30
C PHE A 79 5.16 -7.57 -8.05
N PRO A 80 3.85 -7.61 -8.28
CA PRO A 80 3.14 -6.50 -8.90
C PRO A 80 3.22 -5.22 -8.07
N VAL A 81 3.46 -4.10 -8.75
CA VAL A 81 3.43 -2.76 -8.17
C VAL A 81 2.26 -2.01 -8.81
N TRP A 82 1.39 -1.46 -7.97
CA TRP A 82 0.22 -0.71 -8.40
C TRP A 82 0.44 0.78 -8.15
N MET A 83 0.14 1.60 -9.15
CA MET A 83 0.25 3.06 -9.05
C MET A 83 -1.01 3.70 -9.61
N GLN A 84 -1.30 4.95 -9.23
CA GLN A 84 -2.49 5.66 -9.70
C GLN A 84 -2.42 6.01 -11.19
N GLU A 85 -1.22 6.26 -11.69
CA GLU A 85 -1.00 6.67 -13.08
C GLU A 85 0.36 6.14 -13.56
N PRO A 86 0.59 6.10 -14.88
CA PRO A 86 1.88 5.68 -15.41
C PRO A 86 3.02 6.51 -14.83
N ASN A 87 4.12 5.86 -14.54
CA ASN A 87 5.32 6.51 -14.01
C ASN A 87 6.55 5.96 -14.73
N ASP A 88 7.32 6.84 -15.38
CA ASP A 88 8.50 6.44 -16.15
C ASP A 88 9.57 5.78 -15.29
N SER A 89 9.60 6.11 -13.98
CA SER A 89 10.54 5.51 -13.05
C SER A 89 10.16 4.08 -12.67
N VAL A 90 8.91 3.67 -12.88
CA VAL A 90 8.41 2.32 -12.61
C VAL A 90 7.58 1.86 -13.80
N PRO A 91 8.21 1.59 -14.95
CA PRO A 91 7.47 1.34 -16.20
C PRO A 91 6.61 0.08 -16.18
N GLY A 92 6.91 -0.87 -15.32
CA GLY A 92 6.11 -2.09 -15.17
C GLY A 92 4.93 -1.97 -14.22
N ALA A 93 4.66 -0.78 -13.66
CA ALA A 93 3.57 -0.62 -12.73
C ALA A 93 2.20 -0.87 -13.38
N LEU A 94 1.32 -1.52 -12.62
CA LEU A 94 -0.07 -1.69 -13.00
C LEU A 94 -0.86 -0.47 -12.55
N ILE A 95 -1.86 -0.09 -13.33
CA ILE A 95 -2.69 1.06 -12.97
C ILE A 95 -3.78 0.62 -12.01
N PHE A 96 -3.83 1.26 -10.84
CA PHE A 96 -4.81 0.96 -9.82
C PHE A 96 -6.21 1.29 -10.32
N PRO A 97 -7.20 0.38 -10.15
CA PRO A 97 -8.53 0.56 -10.72
C PRO A 97 -9.40 1.51 -9.88
N ARG A 98 -8.94 2.76 -9.75
CA ARG A 98 -9.56 3.77 -8.91
C ARG A 98 -11.03 4.02 -9.28
N ASP A 99 -11.31 4.19 -10.56
CA ASP A 99 -12.66 4.52 -11.01
C ASP A 99 -13.64 3.37 -10.80
N ALA A 100 -13.19 2.13 -11.04
CA ALA A 100 -14.00 0.96 -10.79
C ALA A 100 -14.32 0.79 -9.29
N ILE A 101 -13.37 1.11 -8.42
CA ILE A 101 -13.58 1.07 -6.97
C ILE A 101 -14.59 2.14 -6.56
N LEU A 102 -14.43 3.36 -7.07
CA LEU A 102 -15.38 4.44 -6.78
C LEU A 102 -16.79 4.09 -7.24
N GLU A 103 -16.92 3.53 -8.43
CA GLU A 103 -18.21 3.09 -8.93
C GLU A 103 -18.86 2.04 -8.04
N ARG A 104 -18.06 1.09 -7.55
CA ARG A 104 -18.56 -0.02 -6.74
C ARG A 104 -18.93 0.39 -5.33
N PHE A 105 -18.16 1.30 -4.70
CA PHE A 105 -18.28 1.60 -3.28
C PHE A 105 -18.77 3.02 -2.96
N SER A 106 -18.81 3.90 -3.94
CA SER A 106 -19.35 5.24 -3.74
C SER A 106 -20.86 5.28 -3.94
N SER A 107 -21.48 6.26 -3.35
CA SER A 107 -22.89 6.56 -3.52
C SER A 107 -23.06 8.08 -3.56
N PRO A 108 -24.27 8.61 -3.82
CA PRO A 108 -24.49 10.06 -3.74
C PRO A 108 -24.12 10.68 -2.40
N THR A 109 -24.16 9.88 -1.33
CA THR A 109 -23.81 10.32 0.02
C THR A 109 -22.38 9.97 0.42
N ARG A 110 -21.68 9.12 -0.35
CA ARG A 110 -20.29 8.73 -0.09
C ARG A 110 -19.47 9.00 -1.35
N ARG A 111 -18.68 10.03 -1.30
CA ARG A 111 -17.88 10.47 -2.44
C ARG A 111 -16.44 9.99 -2.33
N ALA A 112 -15.66 10.29 -3.34
CA ALA A 112 -14.25 9.88 -3.42
C ALA A 112 -13.42 10.27 -2.19
N TRP A 113 -13.77 11.40 -1.55
CA TRP A 113 -13.06 11.86 -0.36
C TRP A 113 -13.19 10.90 0.84
N PHE A 114 -14.12 9.96 0.79
CA PHE A 114 -14.24 8.93 1.82
C PHE A 114 -13.00 8.03 1.86
N PHE A 115 -12.32 7.87 0.73
CA PHE A 115 -11.10 7.10 0.66
C PHE A 115 -9.91 8.02 0.97
N THR A 116 -9.60 8.17 2.23
CA THR A 116 -8.59 9.12 2.70
C THR A 116 -7.19 8.56 2.89
N SER A 117 -7.02 7.24 2.75
CA SER A 117 -5.73 6.60 2.93
C SER A 117 -5.51 5.46 1.95
N SER A 118 -4.26 5.11 1.72
CA SER A 118 -3.89 3.95 0.91
C SER A 118 -4.51 2.66 1.45
N VAL A 119 -4.58 2.50 2.76
CA VAL A 119 -5.18 1.31 3.39
C VAL A 119 -6.64 1.15 2.99
N THR A 120 -7.41 2.23 3.00
CA THR A 120 -8.83 2.20 2.60
C THR A 120 -8.97 1.76 1.14
N TRP A 121 -8.15 2.30 0.24
CA TRP A 121 -8.14 1.90 -1.15
C TRP A 121 -7.77 0.43 -1.33
N MET A 122 -6.78 -0.04 -0.58
CA MET A 122 -6.35 -1.43 -0.64
C MET A 122 -7.44 -2.38 -0.13
N MET A 123 -8.14 -2.01 0.95
CA MET A 123 -9.27 -2.79 1.45
C MET A 123 -10.38 -2.92 0.40
N ALA A 124 -10.73 -1.80 -0.23
CA ALA A 124 -11.74 -1.80 -1.29
C ALA A 124 -11.33 -2.69 -2.47
N HIS A 125 -10.06 -2.58 -2.88
CA HIS A 125 -9.52 -3.42 -3.94
C HIS A 125 -9.55 -4.91 -3.57
N ALA A 126 -9.18 -5.24 -2.35
CA ALA A 126 -9.22 -6.63 -1.87
C ALA A 126 -10.65 -7.18 -1.91
N LEU A 127 -11.63 -6.40 -1.49
CA LEU A 127 -13.04 -6.79 -1.55
C LEU A 127 -13.49 -7.01 -3.00
N MET A 128 -13.11 -6.14 -3.92
CA MET A 128 -13.44 -6.30 -5.32
C MET A 128 -12.83 -7.56 -5.93
N MET A 129 -11.66 -7.94 -5.46
CA MET A 129 -10.99 -9.15 -5.92
C MET A 129 -11.53 -10.41 -5.26
N GLY A 130 -12.49 -10.30 -4.35
CA GLY A 130 -13.13 -11.45 -3.73
C GLY A 130 -12.48 -11.92 -2.43
N ALA A 131 -11.74 -11.05 -1.75
CA ALA A 131 -11.16 -11.40 -0.45
C ALA A 131 -12.26 -11.73 0.55
N LYS A 132 -12.10 -12.83 1.26
CA LYS A 132 -13.03 -13.28 2.30
C LYS A 132 -12.54 -12.93 3.70
N GLU A 133 -11.25 -12.73 3.84
CA GLU A 133 -10.64 -12.26 5.08
C GLU A 133 -9.65 -11.17 4.75
N ILE A 134 -9.68 -10.11 5.54
CA ILE A 134 -8.70 -9.01 5.45
C ILE A 134 -8.16 -8.78 6.85
N GLY A 135 -6.84 -8.92 7.01
CA GLY A 135 -6.15 -8.60 8.24
C GLY A 135 -5.37 -7.29 8.09
N LEU A 136 -5.35 -6.47 9.11
CA LEU A 136 -4.61 -5.21 9.14
C LEU A 136 -3.47 -5.31 10.14
N PHE A 137 -2.26 -5.04 9.68
CA PHE A 137 -1.04 -5.17 10.49
C PHE A 137 -0.17 -3.93 10.32
N GLY A 138 0.43 -3.47 11.41
CA GLY A 138 1.28 -2.29 11.34
C GLY A 138 0.54 -1.01 10.98
N ILE A 139 -0.73 -0.93 11.32
CA ILE A 139 -1.57 0.22 11.06
C ILE A 139 -2.01 0.79 12.39
N ASP A 140 -1.69 2.07 12.63
CA ASP A 140 -2.12 2.77 13.81
C ASP A 140 -3.43 3.49 13.52
N MET A 141 -4.50 2.99 14.13
CA MET A 141 -5.83 3.57 14.00
C MET A 141 -6.14 4.54 15.14
N ALA A 142 -5.19 4.78 16.02
CA ALA A 142 -5.35 5.73 17.10
C ALA A 142 -5.28 7.12 16.54
N ALA A 143 -6.41 7.65 16.36
CA ALA A 143 -6.55 8.88 15.67
C ALA A 143 -6.14 10.08 16.47
N ASN A 144 -5.68 9.89 17.68
CA ASN A 144 -5.42 11.01 18.51
C ASN A 144 -4.27 11.82 18.16
N GLU A 145 -3.31 11.36 17.46
CA GLU A 145 -2.15 12.13 17.06
C GLU A 145 -2.30 12.72 15.70
N GLU A 146 -3.19 12.19 14.93
CA GLU A 146 -3.24 12.56 13.53
C GLU A 146 -3.95 13.79 13.27
N HIS A 147 -4.97 14.03 14.02
CA HIS A 147 -5.77 15.14 13.69
C HIS A 147 -5.33 16.33 14.25
N TYR A 148 -4.39 16.20 15.01
CA TYR A 148 -3.94 17.30 15.62
C TYR A 148 -2.81 17.85 15.03
N SER A 149 -2.25 17.11 14.22
CA SER A 149 -1.09 17.60 13.51
C SER A 149 -1.48 18.47 12.38
#